data_2256fdb55549ac43b6e1efe362b15685
#
_entry.id   2256fdb55549ac43b6e1efe362b15685
#
_cell.length_a   1.000
_cell.length_b   1.000
_cell.length_c   1.000
_cell.angle_alpha   90.00
_cell.angle_beta   90.00
_cell.angle_gamma   90.00
#
_symmetry.space_group_name_H-M   'P 1'
#
loop_
_entity.id
_entity.type
_entity.pdbx_description
1 polymer ?
#
loop_
_entity_poly.entity_id
_entity_poly.type
_entity_poly.pdbx_seq_one_letter_code
_entity_poly.pdbx_strand_id
1 'polypeptide(L)'
;MAGRRVLYAVLVGAAVLFQIFFRFYLSTFVLVLILVLPILSLLLALPGWMGSMASVVPQAPLITVGGSARFGVLLYHSSFLPLIRPRIRLHWANQLTGESGESKITVTARKPAELTVAATHCGRLVCQVEKAVCCDLLGLFPLPVRKGPER
;
A
#
# COMPACT_ATOMS: atom_id res chain seq x y z
N MET A 1 -0.28 -8.67 -7.09
CA MET A 1 -1.76 -8.55 -7.03
C MET A 1 -2.47 -9.50 -7.98
N ALA A 2 -2.01 -9.67 -9.21
CA ALA A 2 -2.65 -10.60 -10.17
C ALA A 2 -2.79 -12.03 -9.63
N GLY A 3 -1.76 -12.61 -9.05
CA GLY A 3 -1.80 -13.98 -8.53
C GLY A 3 -2.87 -14.24 -7.47
N ARG A 4 -3.15 -13.28 -6.58
CA ARG A 4 -4.21 -13.44 -5.57
C ARG A 4 -5.61 -13.41 -6.19
N ARG A 5 -5.81 -12.58 -7.21
CA ARG A 5 -7.08 -12.54 -7.96
C ARG A 5 -7.31 -13.84 -8.72
N VAL A 6 -6.25 -14.37 -9.35
CA VAL A 6 -6.31 -15.66 -10.04
C VAL A 6 -6.60 -16.78 -9.04
N LEU A 7 -5.92 -16.80 -7.89
CA LEU A 7 -6.17 -17.80 -6.84
C LEU A 7 -7.61 -17.75 -6.36
N TYR A 8 -8.15 -16.54 -6.13
CA TYR A 8 -9.54 -16.36 -5.72
C TYR A 8 -10.52 -16.83 -6.82
N ALA A 9 -10.24 -16.50 -8.09
CA ALA A 9 -11.06 -16.97 -9.22
C ALA A 9 -11.09 -18.49 -9.33
N VAL A 10 -9.93 -19.14 -9.14
CA VAL A 10 -9.82 -20.61 -9.11
C VAL A 10 -10.63 -21.19 -7.95
N LEU A 11 -10.56 -20.56 -6.77
CA LEU A 11 -11.30 -21.01 -5.59
C LEU A 11 -12.82 -20.89 -5.79
N VAL A 12 -13.29 -19.81 -6.40
CA VAL A 12 -14.70 -19.63 -6.77
C VAL A 12 -15.11 -20.69 -7.79
N GLY A 13 -14.30 -20.92 -8.82
CA GLY A 13 -14.56 -21.95 -9.82
C GLY A 13 -14.66 -23.36 -9.21
N ALA A 14 -13.75 -23.69 -8.29
CA ALA A 14 -13.80 -24.95 -7.58
C ALA A 14 -15.05 -25.09 -6.70
N ALA A 15 -15.48 -23.99 -6.03
CA ALA A 15 -16.70 -24.01 -5.24
C ALA A 15 -17.97 -24.19 -6.09
N VAL A 16 -18.01 -23.59 -7.29
CA VAL A 16 -19.11 -23.78 -8.24
C VAL A 16 -19.15 -25.22 -8.73
N LEU A 17 -18.00 -25.80 -9.12
CA LEU A 17 -17.92 -27.19 -9.50
C LEU A 17 -18.38 -28.11 -8.37
N PHE A 18 -17.93 -27.84 -7.15
CA PHE A 18 -18.35 -28.59 -5.97
C PHE A 18 -19.88 -28.52 -5.76
N GLN A 19 -20.49 -27.36 -5.99
CA GLN A 19 -21.93 -27.16 -5.93
C GLN A 19 -22.68 -27.96 -7.00
N ILE A 20 -22.13 -28.11 -8.21
CA ILE A 20 -22.75 -28.87 -9.30
C ILE A 20 -22.74 -30.35 -8.98
N PHE A 21 -21.63 -30.89 -8.47
CA PHE A 21 -21.50 -32.30 -8.15
C PHE A 21 -22.19 -32.72 -6.86
N PHE A 22 -22.20 -31.83 -5.87
CA PHE A 22 -22.75 -32.10 -4.55
C PHE A 22 -23.84 -31.10 -4.21
N ARG A 23 -25.10 -31.43 -4.50
CA ARG A 23 -26.27 -30.57 -4.20
C ARG A 23 -26.69 -30.70 -2.75
N PHE A 24 -25.76 -30.53 -1.81
CA PHE A 24 -26.09 -30.53 -0.38
C PHE A 24 -26.11 -29.09 0.16
N TYR A 25 -26.82 -28.90 1.27
CA TYR A 25 -26.88 -27.64 1.98
C TYR A 25 -25.49 -27.05 2.30
N LEU A 26 -24.54 -27.92 2.68
CA LEU A 26 -23.15 -27.56 2.97
C LEU A 26 -22.47 -26.93 1.76
N SER A 27 -22.68 -27.45 0.56
CA SER A 27 -22.08 -26.93 -0.67
C SER A 27 -22.57 -25.53 -0.99
N THR A 28 -23.87 -25.27 -0.83
CA THR A 28 -24.45 -23.94 -1.02
C THR A 28 -23.90 -22.96 0.03
N PHE A 29 -23.77 -23.38 1.27
CA PHE A 29 -23.21 -22.56 2.34
C PHE A 29 -21.77 -22.15 2.04
N VAL A 30 -20.92 -23.08 1.61
CA VAL A 30 -19.52 -22.81 1.24
C VAL A 30 -19.44 -21.84 0.06
N LEU A 31 -20.26 -22.00 -0.96
CA LEU A 31 -20.28 -21.09 -2.11
C LEU A 31 -20.66 -19.66 -1.68
N VAL A 32 -21.72 -19.51 -0.89
CA VAL A 32 -22.15 -18.20 -0.37
C VAL A 32 -21.08 -17.59 0.50
N LEU A 33 -20.44 -18.36 1.37
CA LEU A 33 -19.35 -17.88 2.22
C LEU A 33 -18.19 -17.33 1.40
N ILE A 34 -17.75 -18.05 0.35
CA ILE A 34 -16.67 -17.61 -0.53
C ILE A 34 -17.03 -16.33 -1.29
N LEU A 35 -18.30 -16.17 -1.71
CA LEU A 35 -18.79 -14.98 -2.38
C LEU A 35 -18.91 -13.76 -1.45
N VAL A 36 -19.30 -13.96 -0.21
CA VAL A 36 -19.43 -12.88 0.78
C VAL A 36 -18.07 -12.42 1.32
N LEU A 37 -17.08 -13.29 1.34
CA LEU A 37 -15.75 -13.01 1.91
C LEU A 37 -15.06 -11.75 1.35
N PRO A 38 -15.01 -11.47 0.02
CA PRO A 38 -14.41 -10.24 -0.51
C PRO A 38 -15.20 -8.98 -0.14
N ILE A 39 -16.52 -9.08 -0.05
CA ILE A 39 -17.38 -7.96 0.36
C ILE A 39 -17.09 -7.62 1.82
N LEU A 40 -17.03 -8.61 2.69
CA LEU A 40 -16.69 -8.44 4.10
C LEU A 40 -15.26 -7.89 4.27
N SER A 41 -14.29 -8.39 3.50
CA SER A 41 -12.92 -7.89 3.48
C SER A 41 -12.86 -6.41 3.10
N LEU A 42 -13.63 -5.99 2.10
CA LEU A 42 -13.70 -4.60 1.68
C LEU A 42 -14.35 -3.72 2.75
N LEU A 43 -15.48 -4.16 3.33
CA LEU A 43 -16.17 -3.42 4.40
C LEU A 43 -15.28 -3.20 5.62
N LEU A 44 -14.52 -4.22 6.03
CA LEU A 44 -13.56 -4.12 7.13
C LEU A 44 -12.37 -3.22 6.81
N ALA A 45 -11.98 -3.10 5.54
CA ALA A 45 -10.88 -2.24 5.12
C ALA A 45 -11.29 -0.75 5.00
N LEU A 46 -12.58 -0.44 4.79
CA LEU A 46 -13.09 0.92 4.58
C LEU A 46 -12.71 1.91 5.70
N PRO A 47 -12.95 1.61 7.00
CA PRO A 47 -12.63 2.56 8.07
C PRO A 47 -11.13 2.86 8.15
N GLY A 48 -10.28 1.88 7.90
CA GLY A 48 -8.83 2.05 7.82
C GLY A 48 -8.38 2.90 6.64
N TRP A 49 -9.02 2.71 5.49
CA TRP A 49 -8.73 3.46 4.28
C TRP A 49 -9.13 4.93 4.37
N MET A 50 -10.33 5.24 4.87
CA MET A 50 -10.84 6.61 4.95
C MET A 50 -9.99 7.51 5.87
N GLY A 51 -9.37 6.96 6.90
CA GLY A 51 -8.51 7.69 7.85
C GLY A 51 -7.02 7.65 7.53
N SER A 52 -6.60 7.00 6.43
CA SER A 52 -5.18 6.85 6.13
C SER A 52 -4.61 7.99 5.28
N MET A 53 -3.47 8.55 5.71
CA MET A 53 -2.70 9.56 5.00
C MET A 53 -1.23 9.15 4.94
N ALA A 54 -0.62 9.28 3.77
CA ALA A 54 0.81 9.06 3.59
C ALA A 54 1.53 10.41 3.53
N SER A 55 2.53 10.61 4.40
CA SER A 55 3.37 11.79 4.41
C SER A 55 4.85 11.42 4.40
N VAL A 56 5.67 12.30 3.84
CA VAL A 56 7.13 12.19 3.84
C VAL A 56 7.68 13.31 4.70
N VAL A 57 8.58 12.95 5.61
CA VAL A 57 9.25 13.90 6.50
C VAL A 57 10.76 13.74 6.33
N PRO A 58 11.50 14.81 5.99
CA PRO A 58 12.96 14.77 5.98
C PRO A 58 13.48 14.56 7.41
N GLN A 59 14.43 13.64 7.60
CA GLN A 59 15.02 13.40 8.92
C GLN A 59 16.07 14.44 9.29
N ALA A 60 16.74 15.03 8.31
CA ALA A 60 17.71 16.10 8.52
C ALA A 60 17.43 17.26 7.56
N PRO A 61 17.46 18.53 8.04
CA PRO A 61 17.23 19.71 7.21
C PRO A 61 18.44 20.04 6.31
N LEU A 62 19.65 19.65 6.72
CA LEU A 62 20.91 19.91 6.01
C LEU A 62 21.75 18.64 5.98
N ILE A 63 22.34 18.39 4.84
CA ILE A 63 23.20 17.21 4.60
C ILE A 63 24.44 17.69 3.84
N THR A 64 25.60 17.16 4.21
CA THR A 64 26.85 17.42 3.50
C THR A 64 26.84 16.70 2.16
N VAL A 65 27.45 17.34 1.16
CA VAL A 65 27.67 16.73 -0.16
C VAL A 65 28.49 15.47 0.00
N GLY A 66 28.11 14.40 -0.68
CA GLY A 66 28.69 13.07 -0.53
C GLY A 66 28.05 12.23 0.59
N GLY A 67 27.13 12.81 1.39
CA GLY A 67 26.35 12.10 2.37
C GLY A 67 25.08 11.46 1.81
N SER A 68 24.23 10.95 2.69
CA SER A 68 22.95 10.35 2.32
C SER A 68 21.77 11.09 2.94
N ALA A 69 20.85 11.53 2.10
CA ALA A 69 19.57 12.09 2.51
C ALA A 69 18.65 10.96 2.98
N ARG A 70 18.11 11.09 4.19
CA ARG A 70 17.14 10.13 4.73
C ARG A 70 15.78 10.79 4.84
N PHE A 71 14.79 10.17 4.20
CA PHE A 71 13.39 10.57 4.26
C PHE A 71 12.60 9.51 5.00
N GLY A 72 11.95 9.90 6.09
CA GLY A 72 11.03 9.06 6.82
C GLY A 72 9.66 9.06 6.14
N VAL A 73 9.18 7.89 5.76
CA VAL A 73 7.84 7.73 5.20
C VAL A 73 6.92 7.29 6.30
N LEU A 74 5.99 8.17 6.67
CA LEU A 74 5.01 7.94 7.71
C LEU A 74 3.65 7.66 7.09
N LEU A 75 3.03 6.59 7.52
CA LEU A 75 1.64 6.29 7.22
C LEU A 75 0.81 6.54 8.48
N TYR A 76 0.05 7.62 8.48
CA TYR A 76 -0.95 7.86 9.51
C TYR A 76 -2.16 7.00 9.24
N HIS A 77 -2.60 6.30 10.25
CA HIS A 77 -3.66 5.32 10.17
C HIS A 77 -4.56 5.46 11.41
N SER A 78 -5.82 5.78 11.18
CA SER A 78 -6.79 6.07 12.26
C SER A 78 -7.62 4.85 12.69
N SER A 79 -7.34 3.64 12.21
CA SER A 79 -8.19 2.49 12.43
C SER A 79 -7.50 1.40 13.27
N PHE A 80 -8.29 0.68 14.04
CA PHE A 80 -7.84 -0.47 14.85
C PHE A 80 -7.32 -1.64 13.98
N LEU A 81 -7.82 -1.77 12.74
CA LEU A 81 -7.41 -2.81 11.81
C LEU A 81 -6.19 -2.36 11.02
N PRO A 82 -5.07 -3.10 11.05
CA PRO A 82 -3.87 -2.75 10.32
C PRO A 82 -4.12 -2.91 8.81
N LEU A 83 -3.88 -1.82 8.07
CA LEU A 83 -3.85 -1.86 6.61
C LEU A 83 -2.73 -2.79 6.15
N ILE A 84 -3.08 -3.74 5.30
CA ILE A 84 -2.14 -4.77 4.88
C ILE A 84 -1.28 -4.24 3.74
N ARG A 85 0.02 -4.06 4.03
CA ARG A 85 1.11 -3.78 3.09
C ARG A 85 0.85 -2.58 2.17
N PRO A 86 0.75 -1.36 2.71
CA PRO A 86 0.71 -0.16 1.89
C PRO A 86 1.98 -0.09 1.03
N ARG A 87 1.80 0.16 -0.26
CA ARG A 87 2.86 0.38 -1.24
C ARG A 87 2.86 1.85 -1.62
N ILE A 88 3.99 2.50 -1.38
CA ILE A 88 4.15 3.92 -1.67
C ILE A 88 5.21 4.05 -2.76
N ARG A 89 4.88 4.78 -3.82
CA ARG A 89 5.85 5.28 -4.79
C ARG A 89 6.24 6.68 -4.39
N LEU A 90 7.53 6.87 -4.28
CA LEU A 90 8.14 8.15 -3.98
C LEU A 90 8.89 8.61 -5.22
N HIS A 91 8.69 9.86 -5.56
CA HIS A 91 9.48 10.57 -6.54
C HIS A 91 10.36 11.58 -5.81
N TRP A 92 11.67 11.50 -6.03
CA TRP A 92 12.60 12.48 -5.51
C TRP A 92 13.28 13.24 -6.65
N ALA A 93 13.52 14.51 -6.45
CA ALA A 93 14.18 15.35 -7.42
C ALA A 93 15.12 16.34 -6.72
N ASN A 94 16.28 16.58 -7.32
CA ASN A 94 17.18 17.64 -6.98
C ASN A 94 16.84 18.87 -7.86
N GLN A 95 16.38 19.94 -7.25
CA GLN A 95 15.94 21.14 -7.98
C GLN A 95 17.09 21.88 -8.69
N LEU A 96 18.34 21.68 -8.25
CA LEU A 96 19.48 22.38 -8.85
C LEU A 96 20.04 21.62 -10.05
N THR A 97 20.20 20.29 -9.93
CA THR A 97 20.83 19.46 -10.98
C THR A 97 19.84 18.86 -11.95
N GLY A 98 18.53 18.85 -11.60
CA GLY A 98 17.50 18.16 -12.38
C GLY A 98 17.54 16.64 -12.25
N GLU A 99 18.43 16.09 -11.43
CA GLU A 99 18.43 14.66 -11.16
C GLU A 99 17.14 14.25 -10.44
N SER A 100 16.51 13.20 -10.93
CA SER A 100 15.29 12.66 -10.35
C SER A 100 15.29 11.15 -10.37
N GLY A 101 14.54 10.56 -9.45
CA GLY A 101 14.39 9.11 -9.40
C GLY A 101 13.11 8.68 -8.71
N GLU A 102 12.72 7.46 -8.97
CA GLU A 102 11.57 6.83 -8.35
C GLU A 102 12.02 5.72 -7.40
N SER A 103 11.36 5.64 -6.26
CA SER A 103 11.55 4.54 -5.31
C SER A 103 10.22 3.95 -4.91
N LYS A 104 10.17 2.61 -4.84
CA LYS A 104 8.98 1.88 -4.39
C LYS A 104 9.25 1.31 -3.02
N ILE A 105 8.53 1.78 -2.03
CA ILE A 105 8.69 1.33 -0.65
C ILE A 105 7.39 0.66 -0.18
N THR A 106 7.56 -0.47 0.49
CA THR A 106 6.45 -1.12 1.20
C THR A 106 6.56 -0.73 2.67
N VAL A 107 5.58 0.01 3.16
CA VAL A 107 5.53 0.44 4.55
C VAL A 107 4.79 -0.60 5.36
N THR A 108 5.30 -0.90 6.54
CA THR A 108 4.58 -1.72 7.52
C THR A 108 4.00 -0.78 8.58
N ALA A 109 2.75 -0.96 8.97
CA ALA A 109 2.01 -0.06 9.86
C ALA A 109 2.69 0.26 11.21
N ARG A 110 3.71 -0.50 11.60
CA ARG A 110 4.42 -0.35 12.89
C ARG A 110 5.85 0.19 12.77
N LYS A 111 6.41 0.29 11.57
CA LYS A 111 7.78 0.79 11.39
C LYS A 111 7.78 1.85 10.30
N PRO A 112 8.32 3.06 10.57
CA PRO A 112 8.56 4.03 9.53
C PRO A 112 9.47 3.40 8.48
N ALA A 113 9.13 3.54 7.22
CA ALA A 113 10.04 3.15 6.16
C ALA A 113 10.97 4.33 5.86
N GLU A 114 12.24 4.05 5.66
CA GLU A 114 13.23 5.05 5.35
C GLU A 114 13.63 4.94 3.87
N LEU A 115 13.63 6.07 3.19
CA LEU A 115 14.24 6.22 1.88
C LEU A 115 15.59 6.89 2.05
N THR A 116 16.64 6.22 1.59
CA THR A 116 17.98 6.80 1.56
C THR A 116 18.32 7.16 0.12
N VAL A 117 18.63 8.43 -0.12
CA VAL A 117 19.05 8.96 -1.40
C VAL A 117 20.47 9.50 -1.25
N ALA A 118 21.39 9.11 -2.13
CA ALA A 118 22.75 9.64 -2.12
C ALA A 118 22.73 11.12 -2.57
N ALA A 119 23.32 12.01 -1.78
CA ALA A 119 23.45 13.42 -2.08
C ALA A 119 24.79 13.68 -2.80
N THR A 120 24.86 13.33 -4.09
CA THR A 120 26.09 13.47 -4.90
C THR A 120 26.40 14.92 -5.24
N HIS A 121 25.39 15.76 -5.35
CA HIS A 121 25.51 17.15 -5.76
C HIS A 121 24.84 18.08 -4.76
N CYS A 122 25.32 19.34 -4.74
CA CYS A 122 24.64 20.42 -4.01
C CYS A 122 23.24 20.63 -4.60
N GLY A 123 22.27 21.00 -3.78
CA GLY A 123 20.94 21.37 -4.22
C GLY A 123 19.86 21.05 -3.19
N ARG A 124 18.65 21.45 -3.51
CA ARG A 124 17.46 21.15 -2.71
C ARG A 124 16.86 19.83 -3.17
N LEU A 125 16.95 18.82 -2.33
CA LEU A 125 16.30 17.52 -2.55
C LEU A 125 14.85 17.62 -2.08
N VAL A 126 13.92 17.39 -3.01
CA VAL A 126 12.47 17.31 -2.72
C VAL A 126 12.02 15.89 -2.93
N CYS A 127 11.33 15.34 -1.95
CA CYS A 127 10.75 14.00 -2.05
C CYS A 127 9.24 14.09 -1.90
N GLN A 128 8.52 13.58 -2.90
CA GLN A 128 7.06 13.65 -2.96
C GLN A 128 6.46 12.26 -3.07
N VAL A 129 5.26 12.09 -2.48
CA VAL A 129 4.46 10.88 -2.66
C VAL A 129 3.76 10.94 -4.02
N GLU A 130 4.24 10.17 -4.98
CA GLU A 130 3.58 10.06 -6.29
C GLU A 130 2.27 9.28 -6.17
N LYS A 131 2.34 8.08 -5.59
CA LYS A 131 1.19 7.19 -5.45
C LYS A 131 1.30 6.35 -4.19
N ALA A 132 0.27 6.38 -3.37
CA ALA A 132 0.14 5.49 -2.23
C ALA A 132 -1.07 4.58 -2.42
N VAL A 133 -0.88 3.27 -2.30
CA VAL A 133 -1.92 2.26 -2.51
C VAL A 133 -1.88 1.28 -1.36
N CYS A 134 -3.00 1.11 -0.69
CA CYS A 134 -3.22 0.04 0.27
C CYS A 134 -4.01 -1.10 -0.37
N CYS A 135 -3.94 -2.27 0.20
CA CYS A 135 -4.76 -3.40 -0.19
C CYS A 135 -5.74 -3.72 0.94
N ASP A 136 -6.89 -4.27 0.57
CA ASP A 136 -7.82 -4.89 1.53
C ASP A 136 -7.17 -6.13 2.19
N LEU A 137 -7.86 -6.74 3.16
CA LEU A 137 -7.36 -7.90 3.91
C LEU A 137 -6.97 -9.07 3.01
N LEU A 138 -7.75 -9.34 1.97
CA LEU A 138 -7.48 -10.40 1.00
C LEU A 138 -6.45 -9.98 -0.06
N GLY A 139 -6.22 -8.68 -0.23
CA GLY A 139 -5.34 -8.12 -1.25
C GLY A 139 -5.91 -8.17 -2.66
N LEU A 140 -7.23 -8.20 -2.78
CA LEU A 140 -7.97 -8.24 -4.06
C LEU A 140 -8.18 -6.83 -4.64
N PHE A 141 -8.48 -5.86 -3.76
CA PHE A 141 -8.81 -4.49 -4.17
C PHE A 141 -7.69 -3.51 -3.77
N PRO A 142 -7.09 -2.79 -4.74
CA PRO A 142 -6.18 -1.71 -4.46
C PRO A 142 -6.97 -0.44 -4.11
N LEU A 143 -6.80 0.07 -2.89
CA LEU A 143 -7.42 1.29 -2.39
C LEU A 143 -6.40 2.43 -2.42
N PRO A 144 -6.66 3.55 -3.13
CA PRO A 144 -5.76 4.68 -3.15
C PRO A 144 -5.77 5.40 -1.79
N VAL A 145 -4.59 5.68 -1.25
CA VAL A 145 -4.44 6.44 0.01
C VAL A 145 -4.31 7.91 -0.29
N ARG A 146 -4.88 8.76 0.56
CA ARG A 146 -4.75 10.24 0.43
C ARG A 146 -3.30 10.66 0.66
N LYS A 147 -2.85 11.60 -0.15
CA LYS A 147 -1.55 12.26 0.04
C LYS A 147 -1.70 13.23 1.21
N GLY A 148 -0.78 13.14 2.17
CA GLY A 148 -0.66 14.12 3.25
C GLY A 148 -0.08 15.44 2.74
N PRO A 149 -0.12 16.50 3.58
CA PRO A 149 0.52 17.76 3.24
C PRO A 149 2.03 17.56 3.07
N GLU A 150 2.56 18.07 1.99
CA GLU A 150 4.01 18.15 1.73
C GLU A 150 4.60 19.24 2.65
N ARG A 151 5.59 18.89 3.42
CA ARG A 151 6.38 19.83 4.23
C ARG A 151 7.82 19.86 3.75
#